data_620d6db48996e153ddd80da7bb271670
#
_entry.id   620d6db48996e153ddd80da7bb271670
#
_cell.length_a   1.000
_cell.length_b   1.000
_cell.length_c   1.000
_cell.angle_alpha   90.00
_cell.angle_beta   90.00
_cell.angle_gamma   90.00
#
_symmetry.space_group_name_H-M   'P 1'
#
loop_
_entity.id
_entity.type
_entity.pdbx_description
1 polymer ?
#
loop_
_entity_poly.entity_id
_entity_poly.type
_entity_poly.pdbx_seq_one_letter_code
_entity_poly.pdbx_strand_id
1 'polypeptide(L)'
;MRAARLHGVRDLRVEELPDPAPAPGELLVRIDACGVCPTDVRKYLLGATAGYPLNPGHEWVGHVEALGGGVEGWEIGQRLYGDTYAGYAELAALPVEPGPWSHGPLLLPEDLPLERAIFVEPFADCLHAVIDQARIEPGQRLVVVGGGQMGLQLVLAGVLEGAEVELVEPHDERRGLGLELGAGEAVSDLSDVWGKADAVILSIGDGALVERCVELAAPGARVVLFAGFGDAPRAELDLNRLHYDEISVVGSEWIGAPPNQRRVHYGVALDALVSGRAALERLVTARCGLDGLEDAFADVQAFRGLKTMLVP
;
A
#
# COMPACT_ATOMS: atom_id res chain seq x y z
N MET A 1 -5.79 11.66 24.78
CA MET A 1 -5.87 10.58 23.80
C MET A 1 -4.73 9.60 23.95
N ARG A 2 -4.93 8.34 23.59
CA ARG A 2 -3.86 7.35 23.48
C ARG A 2 -3.27 7.36 22.07
N ALA A 3 -1.95 7.19 21.96
CA ALA A 3 -1.27 7.11 20.67
C ALA A 3 -0.02 6.24 20.78
N ALA A 4 0.29 5.48 19.72
CA ALA A 4 1.55 4.78 19.58
C ALA A 4 2.58 5.69 18.90
N ARG A 5 3.78 5.80 19.48
CA ARG A 5 4.88 6.64 19.01
C ARG A 5 6.17 5.87 18.94
N LEU A 6 6.93 6.11 17.87
CA LEU A 6 8.30 5.63 17.75
C LEU A 6 9.25 6.64 18.38
N HIS A 7 10.01 6.21 19.40
CA HIS A 7 11.04 7.00 20.09
C HIS A 7 12.46 6.68 19.63
N GLY A 8 12.60 5.60 18.86
CA GLY A 8 13.87 5.11 18.34
C GLY A 8 13.68 3.82 17.56
N VAL A 9 14.80 3.26 17.12
CA VAL A 9 14.81 1.92 16.50
C VAL A 9 14.37 0.90 17.56
N ARG A 10 13.32 0.12 17.25
CA ARG A 10 12.71 -0.87 18.15
C ARG A 10 12.21 -0.29 19.49
N ASP A 11 11.81 0.99 19.48
CA ASP A 11 11.27 1.67 20.65
C ASP A 11 9.91 2.27 20.28
N LEU A 12 8.87 1.43 20.29
CA LEU A 12 7.47 1.78 20.12
C LEU A 12 6.81 1.88 21.50
N ARG A 13 6.15 2.99 21.77
CA ARG A 13 5.46 3.22 23.05
C ARG A 13 4.03 3.67 22.80
N VAL A 14 3.10 3.10 23.58
CA VAL A 14 1.74 3.62 23.67
C VAL A 14 1.70 4.60 24.83
N GLU A 15 1.31 5.85 24.54
CA GLU A 15 1.37 6.96 25.50
C GLU A 15 0.01 7.65 25.60
N GLU A 16 -0.26 8.21 26.77
CA GLU A 16 -1.35 9.15 26.95
C GLU A 16 -0.85 10.57 26.65
N LEU A 17 -1.44 11.21 25.66
CA LEU A 17 -1.09 12.53 25.18
C LEU A 17 -2.28 13.49 25.36
N PRO A 18 -2.06 14.80 25.48
CA PRO A 18 -3.14 15.78 25.34
C PRO A 18 -3.85 15.57 23.99
N ASP A 19 -5.16 15.78 23.96
CA ASP A 19 -5.91 15.77 22.71
C ASP A 19 -5.39 16.89 21.80
N PRO A 20 -5.13 16.62 20.51
CA PRO A 20 -4.72 17.66 19.59
C PRO A 20 -5.88 18.64 19.33
N ALA A 21 -5.56 19.91 19.16
CA ALA A 21 -6.49 20.90 18.67
C ALA A 21 -6.18 21.21 17.19
N PRO A 22 -7.19 21.25 16.32
CA PRO A 22 -6.93 21.52 14.89
C PRO A 22 -6.46 22.97 14.72
N ALA A 23 -5.35 23.16 14.03
CA ALA A 23 -4.86 24.47 13.61
C ALA A 23 -5.76 25.06 12.48
N PRO A 24 -5.61 26.34 12.12
CA PRO A 24 -6.29 26.87 10.95
C PRO A 24 -5.98 26.04 9.70
N GLY A 25 -7.02 25.63 8.96
CA GLY A 25 -6.90 24.76 7.78
C GLY A 25 -6.80 23.26 8.08
N GLU A 26 -6.98 22.83 9.34
CA GLU A 26 -6.94 21.42 9.73
C GLU A 26 -8.30 20.91 10.21
N LEU A 27 -8.51 19.60 10.07
CA LEU A 27 -9.57 18.83 10.71
C LEU A 27 -9.00 18.16 11.95
N LEU A 28 -9.78 18.08 13.04
CA LEU A 28 -9.59 17.09 14.09
C LEU A 28 -10.42 15.87 13.71
N VAL A 29 -9.80 14.71 13.69
CA VAL A 29 -10.43 13.47 13.25
C VAL A 29 -10.28 12.41 14.35
N ARG A 30 -11.38 11.78 14.74
CA ARG A 30 -11.39 10.56 15.54
C ARG A 30 -11.12 9.38 14.61
N ILE A 31 -10.08 8.62 14.89
CA ILE A 31 -9.66 7.48 14.07
C ILE A 31 -10.50 6.25 14.41
N ASP A 32 -11.12 5.65 13.44
CA ASP A 32 -11.91 4.43 13.59
C ASP A 32 -11.08 3.17 13.31
N ALA A 33 -10.18 3.25 12.32
CA ALA A 33 -9.26 2.16 11.98
C ALA A 33 -8.04 2.67 11.22
N CYS A 34 -6.94 1.93 11.30
CA CYS A 34 -5.74 2.15 10.49
C CYS A 34 -5.15 0.82 10.04
N GLY A 35 -4.72 0.74 8.77
CA GLY A 35 -3.95 -0.39 8.27
C GLY A 35 -2.53 -0.41 8.83
N VAL A 36 -2.03 -1.59 9.22
CA VAL A 36 -0.63 -1.77 9.58
C VAL A 36 0.19 -1.99 8.30
N CYS A 37 1.11 -1.06 8.03
CA CYS A 37 1.91 -1.05 6.81
C CYS A 37 3.35 -1.53 7.06
N PRO A 38 3.94 -2.34 6.15
CA PRO A 38 5.36 -2.70 6.21
C PRO A 38 6.30 -1.49 6.26
N THR A 39 5.90 -0.34 5.71
CA THR A 39 6.66 0.91 5.77
C THR A 39 6.83 1.41 7.21
N ASP A 40 5.81 1.29 8.06
CA ASP A 40 5.91 1.66 9.47
C ASP A 40 6.78 0.66 10.24
N VAL A 41 6.65 -0.64 9.95
CA VAL A 41 7.49 -1.69 10.50
C VAL A 41 8.96 -1.46 10.12
N ARG A 42 9.25 -1.07 8.89
CA ARG A 42 10.61 -0.73 8.46
C ARG A 42 11.19 0.47 9.25
N LYS A 43 10.38 1.52 9.49
CA LYS A 43 10.81 2.65 10.33
C LYS A 43 11.08 2.23 11.77
N TYR A 44 10.28 1.34 12.32
CA TYR A 44 10.50 0.74 13.63
C TYR A 44 11.82 -0.05 13.70
N LEU A 45 12.15 -0.82 12.66
CA LEU A 45 13.32 -1.71 12.65
C LEU A 45 14.62 -1.02 12.28
N LEU A 46 14.60 -0.12 11.30
CA LEU A 46 15.79 0.44 10.66
C LEU A 46 15.98 1.94 10.95
N GLY A 47 14.96 2.58 11.49
CA GLY A 47 14.99 4.01 11.78
C GLY A 47 14.19 4.86 10.78
N ALA A 48 13.81 6.04 11.23
CA ALA A 48 13.09 7.04 10.45
C ALA A 48 14.00 8.23 10.13
N THR A 49 14.02 8.64 8.88
CA THR A 49 14.81 9.81 8.43
C THR A 49 14.23 11.13 8.93
N ALA A 50 12.95 11.17 9.26
CA ALA A 50 12.28 12.36 9.79
C ALA A 50 12.63 12.69 11.25
N GLY A 51 13.37 11.80 11.95
CA GLY A 51 13.71 11.95 13.37
C GLY A 51 12.63 11.38 14.28
N TYR A 52 12.86 11.51 15.60
CA TYR A 52 12.01 11.00 16.67
C TYR A 52 11.62 12.10 17.65
N PRO A 53 10.45 12.00 18.34
CA PRO A 53 9.46 10.94 18.20
C PRO A 53 8.65 11.08 16.91
N LEU A 54 8.27 9.94 16.32
CA LEU A 54 7.45 9.87 15.11
C LEU A 54 6.10 9.22 15.45
N ASN A 55 5.02 9.77 14.92
CA ASN A 55 3.70 9.15 14.97
C ASN A 55 3.53 8.27 13.72
N PRO A 56 3.46 6.93 13.82
CA PRO A 56 3.27 6.05 12.66
C PRO A 56 1.80 5.89 12.27
N GLY A 57 1.55 5.13 11.18
CA GLY A 57 0.22 4.88 10.63
C GLY A 57 -0.20 5.94 9.62
N HIS A 58 -0.44 5.52 8.37
CA HIS A 58 -0.79 6.41 7.26
C HIS A 58 -1.91 5.88 6.36
N GLU A 59 -2.56 4.79 6.75
CA GLU A 59 -3.68 4.15 6.03
C GLU A 59 -4.91 4.15 6.93
N TRP A 60 -5.48 5.33 7.25
CA TRP A 60 -6.49 5.42 8.30
C TRP A 60 -7.81 6.04 7.86
N VAL A 61 -8.85 5.63 8.54
CA VAL A 61 -10.24 6.07 8.37
C VAL A 61 -10.72 6.66 9.69
N GLY A 62 -11.51 7.71 9.63
CA GLY A 62 -12.06 8.33 10.82
C GLY A 62 -13.20 9.29 10.52
N HIS A 63 -13.71 9.93 11.58
CA HIS A 63 -14.77 10.91 11.51
C HIS A 63 -14.31 12.28 12.00
N VAL A 64 -14.75 13.32 11.34
CA VAL A 64 -14.47 14.71 11.72
C VAL A 64 -15.10 15.01 13.08
N GLU A 65 -14.25 15.37 14.06
CA GLU A 65 -14.68 15.78 15.41
C GLU A 65 -14.73 17.31 15.57
N ALA A 66 -13.82 18.02 14.93
CA ALA A 66 -13.79 19.48 14.94
C ALA A 66 -13.12 20.06 13.69
N LEU A 67 -13.43 21.33 13.41
CA LEU A 67 -12.88 22.08 12.30
C LEU A 67 -11.98 23.19 12.81
N GLY A 68 -10.78 23.31 12.27
CA GLY A 68 -9.90 24.46 12.48
C GLY A 68 -10.40 25.71 11.76
N GLY A 69 -9.88 26.86 12.13
CA GLY A 69 -10.29 28.13 11.53
C GLY A 69 -10.06 28.15 10.01
N GLY A 70 -11.05 28.61 9.25
CA GLY A 70 -10.96 28.74 7.79
C GLY A 70 -11.17 27.46 6.99
N VAL A 71 -11.50 26.33 7.63
CA VAL A 71 -11.90 25.12 6.94
C VAL A 71 -13.28 25.29 6.35
N GLU A 72 -13.39 25.04 5.03
CA GLU A 72 -14.64 25.06 4.28
C GLU A 72 -14.88 23.71 3.60
N GLY A 73 -16.15 23.36 3.33
CA GLY A 73 -16.54 22.14 2.60
C GLY A 73 -16.50 20.86 3.43
N TRP A 74 -16.27 20.95 4.75
CA TRP A 74 -16.29 19.83 5.69
C TRP A 74 -17.28 20.07 6.81
N GLU A 75 -17.89 19.01 7.32
CA GLU A 75 -18.84 19.03 8.43
C GLU A 75 -18.41 18.04 9.50
N ILE A 76 -18.74 18.36 10.79
CA ILE A 76 -18.52 17.44 11.92
C ILE A 76 -19.37 16.18 11.68
N GLY A 77 -18.78 15.03 11.96
CA GLY A 77 -19.39 13.73 11.76
C GLY A 77 -19.15 13.12 10.38
N GLN A 78 -18.66 13.86 9.40
CA GLN A 78 -18.33 13.29 8.09
C GLN A 78 -17.19 12.28 8.21
N ARG A 79 -17.34 11.17 7.52
CA ARG A 79 -16.35 10.10 7.44
C ARG A 79 -15.33 10.36 6.34
N LEU A 80 -14.06 10.15 6.65
CA LEU A 80 -12.98 10.40 5.70
C LEU A 80 -11.87 9.35 5.77
N TYR A 81 -11.06 9.32 4.72
CA TYR A 81 -9.76 8.67 4.65
C TYR A 81 -8.65 9.70 4.78
N GLY A 82 -7.63 9.38 5.58
CA GLY A 82 -6.41 10.16 5.73
C GLY A 82 -5.15 9.34 5.50
N ASP A 83 -4.13 9.97 4.94
CA ASP A 83 -2.84 9.38 4.59
C ASP A 83 -1.65 10.01 5.32
N THR A 84 -1.90 10.89 6.28
CA THR A 84 -0.83 11.48 7.09
C THR A 84 -0.37 10.53 8.19
N TYR A 85 0.91 10.65 8.60
CA TYR A 85 1.46 9.88 9.71
C TYR A 85 0.87 10.32 11.05
N ALA A 86 -0.18 9.67 11.49
CA ALA A 86 -0.82 9.83 12.79
C ALA A 86 -1.86 8.72 13.08
N GLY A 87 -1.99 7.72 12.22
CA GLY A 87 -3.09 6.76 12.22
C GLY A 87 -3.10 5.77 13.39
N TYR A 88 -1.97 5.61 14.12
CA TYR A 88 -1.96 4.74 15.31
C TYR A 88 -2.22 5.56 16.57
N ALA A 89 -3.36 6.26 16.59
CA ALA A 89 -3.84 7.10 17.67
C ALA A 89 -5.36 7.15 17.68
N GLU A 90 -5.96 7.58 18.79
CA GLU A 90 -7.40 7.80 18.87
C GLU A 90 -7.86 9.05 18.12
N LEU A 91 -7.00 10.09 18.07
CA LEU A 91 -7.28 11.36 17.38
C LEU A 91 -6.07 11.79 16.52
N ALA A 92 -6.36 12.42 15.39
CA ALA A 92 -5.35 13.03 14.54
C ALA A 92 -5.78 14.43 14.07
N ALA A 93 -4.83 15.36 13.96
CA ALA A 93 -5.02 16.60 13.22
C ALA A 93 -4.57 16.38 11.75
N LEU A 94 -5.43 16.74 10.78
CA LEU A 94 -5.22 16.51 9.35
C LEU A 94 -5.38 17.82 8.57
N PRO A 95 -4.36 18.31 7.86
CA PRO A 95 -4.51 19.42 6.93
C PRO A 95 -5.49 19.07 5.80
N VAL A 96 -6.39 19.99 5.48
CA VAL A 96 -7.35 19.85 4.37
C VAL A 96 -6.65 19.98 3.02
N GLU A 97 -5.71 20.90 2.91
CA GLU A 97 -4.95 21.12 1.68
C GLU A 97 -3.91 20.01 1.46
N PRO A 98 -3.79 19.50 0.23
CA PRO A 98 -2.77 18.52 -0.10
C PRO A 98 -1.36 19.05 0.17
N GLY A 99 -0.54 18.20 0.78
CA GLY A 99 0.87 18.47 1.03
C GLY A 99 1.80 17.66 0.12
N PRO A 100 3.13 17.81 0.28
CA PRO A 100 4.11 17.01 -0.48
C PRO A 100 3.96 15.51 -0.30
N TRP A 101 3.44 15.10 0.87
CA TRP A 101 3.35 13.70 1.32
C TRP A 101 1.92 13.26 1.64
N SER A 102 0.91 14.06 1.27
CA SER A 102 -0.49 13.80 1.53
C SER A 102 -1.34 14.35 0.39
N HIS A 103 -2.37 13.60 -0.02
CA HIS A 103 -3.37 14.10 -0.97
C HIS A 103 -4.45 14.97 -0.30
N GLY A 104 -4.41 15.12 1.03
CA GLY A 104 -5.49 15.67 1.83
C GLY A 104 -6.61 14.64 2.10
N PRO A 105 -7.63 15.01 2.89
CA PRO A 105 -8.72 14.11 3.22
C PRO A 105 -9.58 13.75 2.00
N LEU A 106 -10.05 12.49 1.97
CA LEU A 106 -11.05 12.02 1.01
C LEU A 106 -12.33 11.68 1.74
N LEU A 107 -13.45 12.25 1.30
CA LEU A 107 -14.77 11.92 1.84
C LEU A 107 -15.11 10.46 1.52
N LEU A 108 -15.54 9.71 2.54
CA LEU A 108 -15.95 8.31 2.40
C LEU A 108 -17.47 8.15 2.59
N PRO A 109 -18.11 7.20 1.89
CA PRO A 109 -19.45 6.75 2.24
C PRO A 109 -19.50 6.12 3.63
N GLU A 110 -20.58 6.38 4.37
CA GLU A 110 -20.80 5.84 5.73
C GLU A 110 -20.91 4.31 5.74
N ASP A 111 -21.46 3.72 4.69
CA ASP A 111 -21.70 2.28 4.56
C ASP A 111 -20.49 1.49 4.02
N LEU A 112 -19.39 2.15 3.65
CA LEU A 112 -18.17 1.45 3.23
C LEU A 112 -17.53 0.72 4.44
N PRO A 113 -17.39 -0.62 4.43
CA PRO A 113 -16.77 -1.35 5.54
C PRO A 113 -15.35 -0.84 5.86
N LEU A 114 -14.98 -0.74 7.16
CA LEU A 114 -13.64 -0.31 7.58
C LEU A 114 -12.55 -1.18 6.96
N GLU A 115 -12.78 -2.49 6.93
CA GLU A 115 -11.88 -3.49 6.35
C GLU A 115 -11.62 -3.27 4.86
N ARG A 116 -12.48 -2.53 4.18
CA ARG A 116 -12.29 -2.15 2.78
C ARG A 116 -11.73 -0.74 2.66
N ALA A 117 -12.19 0.16 3.51
CA ALA A 117 -11.81 1.57 3.45
C ALA A 117 -10.31 1.81 3.74
N ILE A 118 -9.65 1.00 4.58
CA ILE A 118 -8.21 1.11 4.86
C ILE A 118 -7.32 0.79 3.65
N PHE A 119 -7.88 0.28 2.56
CA PHE A 119 -7.14 -0.03 1.33
C PHE A 119 -7.11 1.11 0.30
N VAL A 120 -7.68 2.28 0.59
CA VAL A 120 -7.72 3.40 -0.38
C VAL A 120 -6.31 3.78 -0.85
N GLU A 121 -5.37 4.03 0.05
CA GLU A 121 -3.99 4.39 -0.30
C GLU A 121 -3.20 3.19 -0.85
N PRO A 122 -3.16 2.02 -0.18
CA PRO A 122 -2.40 0.89 -0.70
C PRO A 122 -2.86 0.44 -2.09
N PHE A 123 -4.16 0.51 -2.36
CA PHE A 123 -4.68 0.14 -3.67
C PHE A 123 -4.39 1.22 -4.73
N ALA A 124 -4.39 2.49 -4.36
CA ALA A 124 -3.97 3.58 -5.23
C ALA A 124 -2.48 3.45 -5.63
N ASP A 125 -1.62 2.99 -4.71
CA ASP A 125 -0.21 2.71 -5.00
C ASP A 125 -0.07 1.54 -5.99
N CYS A 126 -0.87 0.48 -5.84
CA CYS A 126 -0.91 -0.62 -6.80
C CYS A 126 -1.40 -0.18 -8.19
N LEU A 127 -2.42 0.70 -8.27
CA LEU A 127 -2.87 1.28 -9.53
C LEU A 127 -1.77 2.12 -10.19
N HIS A 128 -1.03 2.92 -9.41
CA HIS A 128 0.13 3.64 -9.92
C HIS A 128 1.19 2.69 -10.53
N ALA A 129 1.49 1.60 -9.84
CA ALA A 129 2.46 0.61 -10.34
C ALA A 129 2.02 -0.04 -11.65
N VAL A 130 0.74 -0.38 -11.78
CA VAL A 130 0.18 -1.06 -12.94
C VAL A 130 0.00 -0.09 -14.11
N ILE A 131 -0.60 1.08 -13.88
CA ILE A 131 -0.98 2.04 -14.93
C ILE A 131 0.24 2.86 -15.39
N ASP A 132 0.96 3.47 -14.45
CA ASP A 132 2.00 4.45 -14.81
C ASP A 132 3.38 3.78 -15.02
N GLN A 133 3.70 2.76 -14.19
CA GLN A 133 5.01 2.13 -14.21
C GLN A 133 5.06 0.92 -15.12
N ALA A 134 4.17 -0.05 -14.97
CA ALA A 134 4.07 -1.20 -15.88
C ALA A 134 3.50 -0.81 -17.24
N ARG A 135 2.61 0.19 -17.28
CA ARG A 135 1.91 0.67 -18.48
C ARG A 135 1.18 -0.46 -19.19
N ILE A 136 0.52 -1.28 -18.41
CA ILE A 136 -0.22 -2.44 -18.92
C ILE A 136 -1.44 -1.97 -19.72
N GLU A 137 -1.69 -2.66 -20.82
CA GLU A 137 -2.87 -2.44 -21.66
C GLU A 137 -3.79 -3.67 -21.62
N PRO A 138 -5.10 -3.51 -21.88
CA PRO A 138 -6.02 -4.64 -21.91
C PRO A 138 -5.57 -5.77 -22.84
N GLY A 139 -5.61 -7.01 -22.35
CA GLY A 139 -5.17 -8.20 -23.08
C GLY A 139 -3.67 -8.47 -23.03
N GLN A 140 -2.86 -7.57 -22.46
CA GLN A 140 -1.45 -7.83 -22.22
C GLN A 140 -1.27 -8.74 -20.99
N ARG A 141 -0.15 -9.47 -20.99
CA ARG A 141 0.22 -10.40 -19.93
C ARG A 141 1.04 -9.72 -18.85
N LEU A 142 0.53 -9.75 -17.62
CA LEU A 142 1.18 -9.23 -16.42
C LEU A 142 1.55 -10.39 -15.49
N VAL A 143 2.82 -10.50 -15.10
CA VAL A 143 3.27 -11.41 -14.04
C VAL A 143 3.52 -10.61 -12.77
N VAL A 144 2.85 -10.99 -11.68
CA VAL A 144 3.06 -10.44 -10.34
C VAL A 144 3.85 -11.44 -9.50
N VAL A 145 5.03 -11.02 -9.02
CA VAL A 145 5.92 -11.86 -8.21
C VAL A 145 5.79 -11.50 -6.74
N GLY A 146 5.20 -12.41 -5.96
CA GLY A 146 4.88 -12.26 -4.55
C GLY A 146 3.40 -12.00 -4.30
N GLY A 147 2.75 -12.88 -3.53
CA GLY A 147 1.33 -12.83 -3.15
C GLY A 147 1.11 -12.32 -1.72
N GLY A 148 1.94 -11.40 -1.25
CA GLY A 148 1.67 -10.64 -0.03
C GLY A 148 0.48 -9.69 -0.21
N GLN A 149 0.16 -8.92 0.84
CA GLN A 149 -0.98 -7.99 0.79
C GLN A 149 -0.93 -7.02 -0.39
N MET A 150 0.27 -6.52 -0.75
CA MET A 150 0.43 -5.62 -1.90
C MET A 150 0.38 -6.38 -3.22
N GLY A 151 1.02 -7.58 -3.30
CA GLY A 151 1.00 -8.40 -4.51
C GLY A 151 -0.41 -8.84 -4.90
N LEU A 152 -1.25 -9.19 -3.94
CA LEU A 152 -2.66 -9.51 -4.19
C LEU A 152 -3.46 -8.29 -4.68
N GLN A 153 -3.16 -7.10 -4.18
CA GLN A 153 -3.75 -5.86 -4.69
C GLN A 153 -3.24 -5.52 -6.11
N LEU A 154 -1.96 -5.79 -6.42
CA LEU A 154 -1.40 -5.66 -7.78
C LEU A 154 -2.08 -6.62 -8.76
N VAL A 155 -2.37 -7.87 -8.34
CA VAL A 155 -3.18 -8.80 -9.13
C VAL A 155 -4.53 -8.18 -9.48
N LEU A 156 -5.26 -7.71 -8.46
CA LEU A 156 -6.57 -7.09 -8.68
C LEU A 156 -6.48 -5.84 -9.56
N ALA A 157 -5.48 -4.98 -9.35
CA ALA A 157 -5.27 -3.80 -10.18
C ALA A 157 -5.05 -4.17 -11.65
N GLY A 158 -4.20 -5.17 -11.93
CA GLY A 158 -3.97 -5.67 -13.29
C GLY A 158 -5.24 -6.25 -13.93
N VAL A 159 -6.02 -7.01 -13.17
CA VAL A 159 -7.31 -7.55 -13.63
C VAL A 159 -8.31 -6.44 -13.97
N LEU A 160 -8.40 -5.39 -13.15
CA LEU A 160 -9.28 -4.25 -13.40
C LEU A 160 -8.86 -3.42 -14.63
N GLU A 161 -7.58 -3.39 -14.95
CA GLU A 161 -7.04 -2.79 -16.19
C GLU A 161 -7.16 -3.73 -17.41
N GLY A 162 -7.73 -4.93 -17.24
CA GLY A 162 -7.98 -5.87 -18.32
C GLY A 162 -6.78 -6.72 -18.74
N ALA A 163 -5.74 -6.80 -17.91
CA ALA A 163 -4.58 -7.67 -18.16
C ALA A 163 -4.90 -9.15 -17.95
N GLU A 164 -4.14 -10.02 -18.63
CA GLU A 164 -4.04 -11.45 -18.32
C GLU A 164 -3.01 -11.62 -17.19
N VAL A 165 -3.48 -11.73 -15.95
CA VAL A 165 -2.62 -11.71 -14.76
C VAL A 165 -2.24 -13.12 -14.34
N GLU A 166 -0.94 -13.36 -14.12
CA GLU A 166 -0.39 -14.55 -13.49
C GLU A 166 0.32 -14.16 -12.19
N LEU A 167 0.05 -14.91 -11.11
CA LEU A 167 0.66 -14.73 -9.80
C LEU A 167 1.72 -15.78 -9.53
N VAL A 168 2.90 -15.36 -9.07
CA VAL A 168 3.94 -16.25 -8.54
C VAL A 168 4.00 -16.10 -7.02
N GLU A 169 3.62 -17.15 -6.28
CA GLU A 169 3.57 -17.15 -4.81
C GLU A 169 3.72 -18.58 -4.27
N PRO A 170 4.68 -18.88 -3.37
CA PRO A 170 4.89 -20.22 -2.87
C PRO A 170 3.78 -20.76 -1.94
N HIS A 171 2.99 -19.89 -1.28
CA HIS A 171 1.97 -20.30 -0.33
C HIS A 171 0.62 -20.59 -1.02
N ASP A 172 0.11 -21.82 -0.86
CA ASP A 172 -1.14 -22.27 -1.49
C ASP A 172 -2.35 -21.36 -1.20
N GLU A 173 -2.52 -20.95 0.06
CA GLU A 173 -3.64 -20.10 0.46
C GLU A 173 -3.62 -18.73 -0.26
N ARG A 174 -2.42 -18.14 -0.41
CA ARG A 174 -2.25 -16.86 -1.09
C ARG A 174 -2.44 -16.99 -2.60
N ARG A 175 -2.01 -18.12 -3.20
CA ARG A 175 -2.33 -18.42 -4.61
C ARG A 175 -3.83 -18.54 -4.81
N GLY A 176 -4.53 -19.23 -3.89
CA GLY A 176 -5.99 -19.33 -3.91
C GLY A 176 -6.67 -17.96 -3.89
N LEU A 177 -6.21 -17.05 -3.02
CA LEU A 177 -6.70 -15.66 -2.99
C LEU A 177 -6.41 -14.89 -4.30
N GLY A 178 -5.24 -15.10 -4.89
CA GLY A 178 -4.90 -14.51 -6.20
C GLY A 178 -5.87 -14.93 -7.30
N LEU A 179 -6.20 -16.23 -7.36
CA LEU A 179 -7.21 -16.75 -8.30
C LEU A 179 -8.61 -16.16 -8.02
N GLU A 180 -9.01 -16.04 -6.75
CA GLU A 180 -10.27 -15.42 -6.36
C GLU A 180 -10.34 -13.94 -6.73
N LEU A 181 -9.21 -13.23 -6.74
CA LEU A 181 -9.09 -11.84 -7.16
C LEU A 181 -9.01 -11.67 -8.69
N GLY A 182 -9.03 -12.79 -9.43
CA GLY A 182 -9.13 -12.80 -10.88
C GLY A 182 -7.84 -13.09 -11.64
N ALA A 183 -6.77 -13.52 -10.97
CA ALA A 183 -5.62 -14.05 -11.69
C ALA A 183 -6.05 -15.24 -12.55
N GLY A 184 -5.63 -15.27 -13.82
CA GLY A 184 -5.91 -16.37 -14.72
C GLY A 184 -5.12 -17.64 -14.34
N GLU A 185 -3.94 -17.47 -13.74
CA GLU A 185 -3.05 -18.51 -13.27
C GLU A 185 -2.30 -18.09 -12.00
N ALA A 186 -1.95 -19.06 -11.14
CA ALA A 186 -1.12 -18.84 -9.97
C ALA A 186 -0.19 -20.01 -9.76
N VAL A 187 1.12 -19.76 -9.80
CA VAL A 187 2.18 -20.77 -9.74
C VAL A 187 3.02 -20.63 -8.48
N SER A 188 3.73 -21.68 -8.12
CA SER A 188 4.52 -21.70 -6.87
C SER A 188 5.91 -21.08 -7.02
N ASP A 189 6.48 -21.11 -8.20
CA ASP A 189 7.85 -20.66 -8.49
C ASP A 189 7.93 -19.98 -9.84
N LEU A 190 8.92 -19.07 -9.99
CA LEU A 190 9.19 -18.38 -11.25
C LEU A 190 9.53 -19.33 -12.41
N SER A 191 10.08 -20.51 -12.12
CA SER A 191 10.38 -21.53 -13.13
C SER A 191 9.13 -22.19 -13.73
N ASP A 192 7.98 -22.07 -13.04
CA ASP A 192 6.71 -22.63 -13.50
C ASP A 192 5.97 -21.63 -14.42
N VAL A 193 6.40 -20.37 -14.48
CA VAL A 193 5.82 -19.36 -15.36
C VAL A 193 6.09 -19.72 -16.82
N TRP A 194 5.02 -19.86 -17.59
CA TRP A 194 5.14 -20.23 -18.99
C TRP A 194 5.17 -19.01 -19.92
N GLY A 195 6.18 -18.98 -20.81
CA GLY A 195 6.28 -17.92 -21.83
C GLY A 195 6.84 -16.60 -21.30
N LYS A 196 6.56 -15.52 -22.03
CA LYS A 196 7.06 -14.17 -21.73
C LYS A 196 5.91 -13.24 -21.36
N ALA A 197 6.21 -12.23 -20.54
CA ALA A 197 5.25 -11.24 -20.06
C ALA A 197 5.53 -9.86 -20.67
N ASP A 198 4.46 -9.09 -20.94
CA ASP A 198 4.54 -7.69 -21.36
C ASP A 198 4.95 -6.77 -20.20
N ALA A 199 4.61 -7.18 -18.96
CA ALA A 199 5.15 -6.56 -17.76
C ALA A 199 5.36 -7.60 -16.65
N VAL A 200 6.36 -7.35 -15.77
CA VAL A 200 6.61 -8.12 -14.56
C VAL A 200 6.70 -7.16 -13.38
N ILE A 201 5.89 -7.35 -12.34
CA ILE A 201 5.95 -6.53 -11.11
C ILE A 201 6.50 -7.38 -9.97
N LEU A 202 7.66 -6.97 -9.44
CA LEU A 202 8.30 -7.62 -8.29
C LEU A 202 7.84 -6.92 -7.00
N SER A 203 6.97 -7.59 -6.23
CA SER A 203 6.45 -7.09 -4.94
C SER A 203 7.19 -7.64 -3.72
N ILE A 204 8.36 -8.25 -3.94
CA ILE A 204 9.26 -8.77 -2.92
C ILE A 204 10.59 -8.05 -3.01
N GLY A 205 11.13 -7.62 -1.87
CA GLY A 205 12.41 -6.92 -1.79
C GLY A 205 13.62 -7.85 -1.81
N ASP A 206 13.71 -8.73 -2.81
CA ASP A 206 14.84 -9.64 -3.01
C ASP A 206 15.52 -9.35 -4.35
N GLY A 207 16.77 -8.86 -4.28
CA GLY A 207 17.58 -8.53 -5.45
C GLY A 207 17.90 -9.73 -6.35
N ALA A 208 17.94 -10.95 -5.80
CA ALA A 208 18.19 -12.17 -6.56
C ALA A 208 17.05 -12.53 -7.54
N LEU A 209 15.83 -12.00 -7.29
CA LEU A 209 14.68 -12.23 -8.17
C LEU A 209 14.64 -11.27 -9.37
N VAL A 210 15.39 -10.17 -9.35
CA VAL A 210 15.33 -9.15 -10.41
C VAL A 210 15.81 -9.71 -11.76
N GLU A 211 16.90 -10.48 -11.77
CA GLU A 211 17.40 -11.15 -12.99
C GLU A 211 16.34 -12.09 -13.59
N ARG A 212 15.70 -12.89 -12.71
CA ARG A 212 14.64 -13.83 -13.12
C ARG A 212 13.42 -13.08 -13.69
N CYS A 213 13.06 -11.93 -13.10
CA CYS A 213 12.00 -11.07 -13.66
C CYS A 213 12.37 -10.54 -15.06
N VAL A 214 13.63 -10.14 -15.26
CA VAL A 214 14.13 -9.72 -16.58
C VAL A 214 14.12 -10.88 -17.58
N GLU A 215 14.45 -12.10 -17.15
CA GLU A 215 14.36 -13.30 -18.00
C GLU A 215 12.92 -13.57 -18.47
N LEU A 216 11.91 -13.32 -17.64
CA LEU A 216 10.50 -13.50 -17.98
C LEU A 216 9.96 -12.41 -18.92
N ALA A 217 10.60 -11.25 -18.97
CA ALA A 217 10.13 -10.11 -19.76
C ALA A 217 10.20 -10.41 -21.28
N ALA A 218 9.16 -10.03 -22.01
CA ALA A 218 9.16 -10.02 -23.47
C ALA A 218 10.03 -8.86 -24.02
N PRO A 219 10.43 -8.86 -25.30
CA PRO A 219 11.02 -7.67 -25.92
C PRO A 219 10.08 -6.46 -25.78
N GLY A 220 10.63 -5.30 -25.36
CA GLY A 220 9.87 -4.08 -25.10
C GLY A 220 9.17 -4.03 -23.72
N ALA A 221 9.23 -5.10 -22.93
CA ALA A 221 8.53 -5.21 -21.66
C ALA A 221 9.11 -4.31 -20.54
N ARG A 222 8.33 -4.18 -19.47
CA ARG A 222 8.72 -3.43 -18.27
C ARG A 222 8.81 -4.35 -17.07
N VAL A 223 9.91 -4.25 -16.32
CA VAL A 223 10.11 -4.89 -15.02
C VAL A 223 9.99 -3.81 -13.95
N VAL A 224 8.97 -3.89 -13.12
CA VAL A 224 8.67 -2.90 -12.10
C VAL A 224 9.17 -3.39 -10.74
N LEU A 225 10.05 -2.63 -10.12
CA LEU A 225 10.53 -2.85 -8.75
C LEU A 225 9.58 -2.12 -7.80
N PHE A 226 8.63 -2.85 -7.22
CA PHE A 226 7.60 -2.29 -6.35
C PHE A 226 7.99 -2.29 -4.88
N ALA A 227 8.66 -3.34 -4.41
CA ALA A 227 9.09 -3.44 -3.02
C ALA A 227 10.43 -2.73 -2.78
N GLY A 228 10.63 -2.25 -1.54
CA GLY A 228 11.96 -1.81 -1.08
C GLY A 228 12.88 -2.99 -0.78
N PHE A 229 14.16 -2.94 -1.20
CA PHE A 229 15.10 -4.06 -1.19
C PHE A 229 15.92 -4.23 0.12
N GLY A 230 15.60 -3.49 1.19
CA GLY A 230 16.22 -3.69 2.52
C GLY A 230 17.74 -3.69 2.49
N ASP A 231 18.35 -4.75 3.05
CA ASP A 231 19.82 -4.84 3.26
C ASP A 231 20.60 -5.31 2.03
N ALA A 232 19.94 -5.86 1.01
CA ALA A 232 20.56 -6.39 -0.21
C ALA A 232 20.04 -5.70 -1.50
N PRO A 233 20.26 -4.37 -1.66
CA PRO A 233 19.67 -3.61 -2.75
C PRO A 233 20.46 -3.70 -4.06
N ARG A 234 21.01 -4.87 -4.37
CA ARG A 234 21.83 -5.09 -5.57
C ARG A 234 21.37 -6.31 -6.32
N ALA A 235 21.41 -6.21 -7.66
CA ALA A 235 21.13 -7.31 -8.58
C ALA A 235 22.19 -7.31 -9.68
N GLU A 236 22.51 -8.49 -10.23
CA GLU A 236 23.27 -8.65 -11.45
C GLU A 236 22.30 -8.77 -12.62
N LEU A 237 22.59 -8.10 -13.75
CA LEU A 237 21.73 -8.10 -14.92
C LEU A 237 22.55 -8.31 -16.18
N ASP A 238 22.03 -9.12 -17.11
CA ASP A 238 22.55 -9.19 -18.46
C ASP A 238 22.19 -7.89 -19.23
N LEU A 239 23.17 -7.02 -19.40
CA LEU A 239 22.97 -5.73 -20.08
C LEU A 239 22.66 -5.90 -21.59
N ASN A 240 23.10 -6.99 -22.23
CA ASN A 240 22.74 -7.27 -23.61
C ASN A 240 21.25 -7.63 -23.72
N ARG A 241 20.71 -8.35 -22.74
CA ARG A 241 19.29 -8.63 -22.65
C ARG A 241 18.45 -7.35 -22.56
N LEU A 242 18.88 -6.40 -21.71
CA LEU A 242 18.22 -5.10 -21.61
C LEU A 242 18.33 -4.29 -22.89
N HIS A 243 19.53 -4.27 -23.52
CA HIS A 243 19.81 -3.47 -24.69
C HIS A 243 19.09 -3.99 -25.93
N TYR A 244 19.25 -5.28 -26.25
CA TYR A 244 18.77 -5.83 -27.54
C TYR A 244 17.27 -6.11 -27.53
N ASP A 245 16.69 -6.36 -26.37
CA ASP A 245 15.25 -6.59 -26.24
C ASP A 245 14.49 -5.34 -25.76
N GLU A 246 15.16 -4.20 -25.60
CA GLU A 246 14.57 -2.92 -25.16
C GLU A 246 13.78 -3.03 -23.86
N ILE A 247 14.21 -3.90 -22.91
CA ILE A 247 13.56 -4.09 -21.63
C ILE A 247 13.86 -2.90 -20.72
N SER A 248 12.83 -2.35 -20.08
CA SER A 248 12.95 -1.29 -19.08
C SER A 248 12.82 -1.83 -17.66
N VAL A 249 13.83 -1.60 -16.80
CA VAL A 249 13.71 -1.84 -15.35
C VAL A 249 13.41 -0.50 -14.68
N VAL A 250 12.28 -0.41 -13.98
CA VAL A 250 11.78 0.85 -13.40
C VAL A 250 11.39 0.66 -11.94
N GLY A 251 11.58 1.69 -11.11
CA GLY A 251 11.06 1.70 -9.75
C GLY A 251 9.61 2.15 -9.70
N SER A 252 8.86 1.68 -8.70
CA SER A 252 7.57 2.20 -8.34
C SER A 252 7.62 2.64 -6.87
N GLU A 253 7.42 3.92 -6.64
CA GLU A 253 7.38 4.51 -5.29
C GLU A 253 6.29 5.59 -5.31
N TRP A 254 5.28 5.42 -4.51
CA TRP A 254 4.13 6.32 -4.49
C TRP A 254 4.50 7.76 -4.18
N ILE A 255 5.44 7.95 -3.26
CA ILE A 255 5.97 9.27 -2.88
C ILE A 255 6.54 10.04 -4.08
N GLY A 256 7.11 9.34 -5.06
CA GLY A 256 7.67 9.93 -6.29
C GLY A 256 6.63 10.46 -7.27
N ALA A 257 5.36 10.02 -7.17
CA ALA A 257 4.34 10.46 -8.11
C ALA A 257 3.93 11.92 -7.88
N PRO A 258 3.72 12.72 -8.94
CA PRO A 258 3.20 14.08 -8.80
C PRO A 258 1.84 14.11 -8.06
N PRO A 259 1.56 15.13 -7.24
CA PRO A 259 0.32 15.21 -6.46
C PRO A 259 -0.97 15.07 -7.29
N ASN A 260 -0.99 15.58 -8.52
CA ASN A 260 -2.14 15.46 -9.42
C ASN A 260 -2.37 14.02 -9.92
N GLN A 261 -1.32 13.24 -10.13
CA GLN A 261 -1.44 11.82 -10.48
C GLN A 261 -1.93 11.00 -9.29
N ARG A 262 -1.39 11.26 -8.10
CA ARG A 262 -1.85 10.61 -6.87
C ARG A 262 -3.36 10.77 -6.67
N ARG A 263 -3.90 11.98 -6.83
CA ARG A 263 -5.34 12.24 -6.72
C ARG A 263 -6.17 11.40 -7.68
N VAL A 264 -5.72 11.23 -8.91
CA VAL A 264 -6.41 10.39 -9.90
C VAL A 264 -6.50 8.95 -9.42
N HIS A 265 -5.39 8.36 -8.96
CA HIS A 265 -5.37 6.97 -8.48
C HIS A 265 -6.18 6.78 -7.21
N TYR A 266 -6.16 7.73 -6.27
CA TYR A 266 -7.04 7.68 -5.09
C TYR A 266 -8.52 7.68 -5.46
N GLY A 267 -8.93 8.50 -6.42
CA GLY A 267 -10.30 8.51 -6.93
C GLY A 267 -10.69 7.17 -7.56
N VAL A 268 -9.83 6.61 -8.40
CA VAL A 268 -10.06 5.29 -9.03
C VAL A 268 -10.11 4.17 -7.99
N ALA A 269 -9.20 4.19 -7.00
CA ALA A 269 -9.19 3.23 -5.91
C ALA A 269 -10.49 3.30 -5.10
N LEU A 270 -10.90 4.51 -4.70
CA LEU A 270 -12.13 4.72 -3.94
C LEU A 270 -13.37 4.24 -4.72
N ASP A 271 -13.49 4.58 -6.00
CA ASP A 271 -14.58 4.12 -6.85
C ASP A 271 -14.64 2.59 -6.97
N ALA A 272 -13.48 1.93 -7.09
CA ALA A 272 -13.39 0.48 -7.14
C ALA A 272 -13.80 -0.17 -5.81
N LEU A 273 -13.37 0.41 -4.67
CA LEU A 273 -13.70 -0.07 -3.33
C LEU A 273 -15.19 0.13 -3.03
N VAL A 274 -15.75 1.29 -3.31
CA VAL A 274 -17.17 1.63 -3.07
C VAL A 274 -18.10 0.78 -3.95
N SER A 275 -17.77 0.61 -5.23
CA SER A 275 -18.56 -0.20 -6.15
C SER A 275 -18.46 -1.71 -5.90
N GLY A 276 -17.56 -2.15 -5.03
CA GLY A 276 -17.30 -3.57 -4.75
C GLY A 276 -16.47 -4.28 -5.83
N ARG A 277 -15.98 -3.57 -6.85
CA ARG A 277 -15.04 -4.15 -7.84
C ARG A 277 -13.70 -4.52 -7.18
N ALA A 278 -13.29 -3.78 -6.14
CA ALA A 278 -12.14 -4.10 -5.30
C ALA A 278 -12.61 -4.62 -3.93
N ALA A 279 -12.93 -5.91 -3.86
CA ALA A 279 -13.36 -6.60 -2.63
C ALA A 279 -12.15 -7.06 -1.82
N LEU A 280 -11.42 -6.11 -1.22
CA LEU A 280 -10.14 -6.34 -0.52
C LEU A 280 -10.30 -6.68 0.97
N GLU A 281 -11.51 -6.63 1.55
CA GLU A 281 -11.79 -6.91 2.95
C GLU A 281 -11.29 -8.30 3.41
N ARG A 282 -11.22 -9.28 2.50
CA ARG A 282 -10.69 -10.62 2.79
C ARG A 282 -9.18 -10.63 3.05
N LEU A 283 -8.47 -9.59 2.66
CA LEU A 283 -7.04 -9.44 2.96
C LEU A 283 -6.81 -9.01 4.42
N VAL A 284 -7.82 -8.53 5.14
CA VAL A 284 -7.72 -8.26 6.58
C VAL A 284 -7.76 -9.58 7.34
N THR A 285 -6.59 -10.07 7.73
CA THR A 285 -6.42 -11.36 8.41
C THR A 285 -6.30 -11.25 9.92
N ALA A 286 -6.06 -10.05 10.45
CA ALA A 286 -5.93 -9.80 11.88
C ALA A 286 -6.45 -8.40 12.27
N ARG A 287 -6.78 -8.25 13.56
CA ARG A 287 -7.11 -6.97 14.19
C ARG A 287 -6.35 -6.83 15.50
N CYS A 288 -5.94 -5.60 15.82
CA CYS A 288 -5.33 -5.28 17.10
C CYS A 288 -5.82 -3.93 17.63
N GLY A 289 -5.68 -3.69 18.94
CA GLY A 289 -5.69 -2.36 19.53
C GLY A 289 -4.28 -1.78 19.59
N LEU A 290 -4.14 -0.57 20.13
CA LEU A 290 -2.83 0.09 20.28
C LEU A 290 -1.81 -0.78 21.03
N ASP A 291 -2.25 -1.46 22.11
CA ASP A 291 -1.37 -2.31 22.94
C ASP A 291 -0.88 -3.58 22.20
N GLY A 292 -1.54 -4.00 21.13
CA GLY A 292 -1.16 -5.16 20.29
C GLY A 292 -0.29 -4.81 19.09
N LEU A 293 0.14 -3.55 18.94
CA LEU A 293 0.80 -3.09 17.74
C LEU A 293 2.22 -3.67 17.55
N GLU A 294 2.96 -3.93 18.64
CA GLU A 294 4.27 -4.58 18.54
C GLU A 294 4.15 -6.03 18.04
N ASP A 295 3.13 -6.76 18.51
CA ASP A 295 2.85 -8.13 17.99
C ASP A 295 2.45 -8.08 16.52
N ALA A 296 1.62 -7.10 16.13
CA ALA A 296 1.28 -6.88 14.72
C ALA A 296 2.52 -6.58 13.86
N PHE A 297 3.47 -5.78 14.36
CA PHE A 297 4.74 -5.53 13.68
C PHE A 297 5.58 -6.81 13.55
N ALA A 298 5.62 -7.63 14.61
CA ALA A 298 6.31 -8.93 14.56
C ALA A 298 5.66 -9.90 13.55
N ASP A 299 4.34 -9.88 13.41
CA ASP A 299 3.62 -10.68 12.41
C ASP A 299 3.95 -10.25 10.98
N VAL A 300 3.97 -8.94 10.70
CA VAL A 300 4.39 -8.39 9.40
C VAL A 300 5.83 -8.80 9.08
N GLN A 301 6.74 -8.71 10.05
CA GLN A 301 8.15 -9.09 9.90
C GLN A 301 8.33 -10.58 9.57
N ALA A 302 7.50 -11.43 10.19
CA ALA A 302 7.53 -12.87 10.01
C ALA A 302 6.68 -13.34 8.81
N PHE A 303 6.16 -12.41 7.99
CA PHE A 303 5.25 -12.68 6.86
C PHE A 303 4.02 -13.51 7.25
N ARG A 304 3.56 -13.36 8.52
CA ARG A 304 2.33 -14.00 9.01
C ARG A 304 1.12 -13.15 8.66
N GLY A 305 0.08 -13.79 8.13
CA GLY A 305 -1.13 -13.10 7.66
C GLY A 305 -0.89 -12.22 6.42
N LEU A 306 -1.80 -11.29 6.18
CA LEU A 306 -1.74 -10.32 5.08
C LEU A 306 -1.83 -8.88 5.63
N LYS A 307 -3.05 -8.41 5.94
CA LYS A 307 -3.26 -7.07 6.49
C LYS A 307 -3.75 -7.15 7.93
N THR A 308 -3.09 -6.48 8.84
CA THR A 308 -3.63 -6.23 10.19
C THR A 308 -4.31 -4.86 10.21
N MET A 309 -5.52 -4.81 10.73
CA MET A 309 -6.26 -3.57 10.99
C MET A 309 -6.15 -3.21 12.47
N LEU A 310 -5.61 -2.05 12.75
CA LEU A 310 -5.62 -1.45 14.08
C LEU A 310 -6.96 -0.73 14.29
N VAL A 311 -7.56 -0.92 15.46
CA VAL A 311 -8.71 -0.18 15.97
C VAL A 311 -8.26 0.46 17.28
N PRO A 312 -8.07 1.78 17.35
CA PRO A 312 -7.50 2.48 18.50
C PRO A 312 -8.30 2.35 19.79
#